data_b307c3c679851ae930c879d77b68f332
#
_entry.id   b307c3c679851ae930c879d77b68f332
#
_cell.length_a   1.000
_cell.length_b   1.000
_cell.length_c   1.000
_cell.angle_alpha   90.00
_cell.angle_beta   90.00
_cell.angle_gamma   90.00
#
_symmetry.space_group_name_H-M   'P 1'
#
loop_
_entity.id
_entity.type
_entity.pdbx_description
1 polymer ?
#
loop_
_entity_poly.entity_id
_entity_poly.type
_entity_poly.pdbx_seq_one_letter_code
_entity_poly.pdbx_strand_id
1 'polypeptide(L)'
;MKRRNIVIPPKNRSNKNDKYAGAYVKEPIPGKYDWVVSFDLNSLYPHLIMQYNISPETLLDTRHPSVTVDKILSEDITFEMYKDNAVCANGAMYRKDVRGFLPELMEKMYNERVIFKKRMITAKKKYEKTPTKNLEKEIARCNNIQMAKKISLNSAYGAIGNQYFRYYKLANAEAITLSGQVSIRWIEN
;
A
#
# COMPACT_ATOMS: atom_id res chain seq x y z
N MET A 1 7.85 17.67 -3.36
CA MET A 1 7.14 18.64 -2.48
C MET A 1 7.18 20.06 -3.03
N LYS A 2 8.33 20.69 -3.24
CA LYS A 2 8.40 22.05 -3.81
C LYS A 2 7.61 22.25 -5.13
N ARG A 3 7.63 21.27 -6.05
CA ARG A 3 6.90 21.34 -7.33
C ARG A 3 5.37 21.31 -7.20
N ARG A 4 4.82 20.92 -6.05
CA ARG A 4 3.37 20.79 -5.81
C ARG A 4 2.86 21.74 -4.73
N ASN A 5 3.68 22.67 -4.25
CA ASN A 5 3.34 23.58 -3.15
C ASN A 5 2.79 22.86 -1.89
N ILE A 6 3.28 21.63 -1.62
CA ILE A 6 2.87 20.89 -0.44
C ILE A 6 3.65 21.42 0.75
N VAL A 7 2.92 22.00 1.68
CA VAL A 7 3.48 22.50 2.94
C VAL A 7 3.80 21.32 3.85
N ILE A 8 5.04 21.28 4.37
CA ILE A 8 5.42 20.31 5.37
C ILE A 8 4.93 20.79 6.73
N PRO A 9 4.00 20.08 7.40
CA PRO A 9 3.51 20.51 8.70
C PRO A 9 4.63 20.50 9.75
N PRO A 10 4.53 21.32 10.80
CA PRO A 10 5.48 21.28 11.91
C PRO A 10 5.45 19.93 12.60
N LYS A 11 6.57 19.58 13.26
CA LYS A 11 6.66 18.32 14.03
C LYS A 11 5.69 18.44 15.24
N ASN A 12 4.69 17.55 15.28
CA ASN A 12 3.79 17.47 16.42
C ASN A 12 4.49 16.80 17.60
N ARG A 13 4.51 17.46 18.76
CA ARG A 13 5.13 16.97 20.00
C ARG A 13 4.13 16.34 20.99
N SER A 14 2.84 16.27 20.63
CA SER A 14 1.84 15.63 21.50
C SER A 14 2.10 14.14 21.62
N ASN A 15 2.01 13.61 22.83
CA ASN A 15 1.98 12.17 23.07
C ASN A 15 0.68 11.61 22.47
N LYS A 16 0.81 10.88 21.38
CA LYS A 16 -0.31 10.20 20.73
C LYS A 16 -0.23 8.73 21.09
N ASN A 17 -1.13 8.28 21.95
CA ASN A 17 -1.30 6.87 22.30
C ASN A 17 -2.37 6.20 21.44
N ASP A 18 -2.57 6.69 20.22
CA ASP A 18 -3.58 6.16 19.32
C ASP A 18 -3.21 4.75 18.88
N LYS A 19 -4.04 3.79 19.24
CA LYS A 19 -3.97 2.42 18.71
C LYS A 19 -5.00 2.27 17.61
N TYR A 20 -4.66 1.54 16.56
CA TYR A 20 -5.58 1.21 15.47
C TYR A 20 -5.47 -0.26 15.11
N ALA A 21 -6.53 -0.79 14.49
CA ALA A 21 -6.57 -2.19 14.06
C ALA A 21 -5.48 -2.47 13.01
N GLY A 22 -4.71 -3.51 13.25
CA GLY A 22 -3.65 -3.96 12.35
C GLY A 22 -4.15 -4.81 11.19
N ALA A 23 -3.24 -5.63 10.63
CA ALA A 23 -3.58 -6.61 9.60
C ALA A 23 -4.47 -7.72 10.14
N TYR A 24 -5.29 -8.29 9.25
CA TYR A 24 -6.01 -9.53 9.54
C TYR A 24 -5.04 -10.72 9.44
N VAL A 25 -5.10 -11.58 10.41
CA VAL A 25 -4.41 -12.87 10.43
C VAL A 25 -5.44 -13.94 10.81
N LYS A 26 -5.63 -14.91 9.92
CA LYS A 26 -6.49 -16.07 10.21
C LYS A 26 -5.73 -17.07 11.05
N GLU A 27 -6.39 -17.59 12.09
CA GLU A 27 -5.85 -18.69 12.88
C GLU A 27 -5.71 -19.95 11.99
N PRO A 28 -4.54 -20.59 11.96
CA PRO A 28 -4.34 -21.79 11.18
C PRO A 28 -5.14 -22.96 11.78
N ILE A 29 -5.71 -23.80 10.92
CA ILE A 29 -6.32 -25.05 11.33
C ILE A 29 -5.20 -26.11 11.33
N PRO A 30 -4.78 -26.62 12.49
CA PRO A 30 -3.72 -27.63 12.55
C PRO A 30 -4.14 -28.93 11.87
N GLY A 31 -3.25 -29.52 11.06
CA GLY A 31 -3.54 -30.76 10.37
C GLY A 31 -2.45 -31.10 9.34
N LYS A 32 -2.59 -32.28 8.74
CA LYS A 32 -1.80 -32.71 7.59
C LYS A 32 -2.62 -32.48 6.33
N TYR A 33 -2.03 -31.78 5.36
CA TYR A 33 -2.67 -31.44 4.08
C TYR A 33 -1.84 -32.01 2.94
N ASP A 34 -2.48 -32.74 2.02
CA ASP A 34 -1.80 -33.36 0.87
C ASP A 34 -1.52 -32.34 -0.26
N TRP A 35 -2.38 -31.31 -0.37
CA TRP A 35 -2.26 -30.26 -1.37
C TRP A 35 -2.39 -28.88 -0.73
N VAL A 36 -1.37 -28.05 -0.89
CA VAL A 36 -1.35 -26.68 -0.37
C VAL A 36 -1.03 -25.73 -1.52
N VAL A 37 -1.89 -24.71 -1.71
CA VAL A 37 -1.67 -23.62 -2.67
C VAL A 37 -1.47 -22.34 -1.88
N SER A 38 -0.39 -21.62 -2.18
CA SER A 38 -0.07 -20.34 -1.55
C SER A 38 -0.23 -19.20 -2.53
N PHE A 39 -0.96 -18.18 -2.14
CA PHE A 39 -1.14 -16.93 -2.88
C PHE A 39 -0.52 -15.78 -2.12
N ASP A 40 0.10 -14.83 -2.84
CA ASP A 40 0.67 -13.61 -2.26
C ASP A 40 0.21 -12.38 -3.05
N LEU A 41 -0.28 -11.37 -2.32
CA LEU A 41 -0.68 -10.09 -2.90
C LEU A 41 0.53 -9.16 -3.02
N ASN A 42 1.01 -9.00 -4.23
CA ASN A 42 2.16 -8.13 -4.52
C ASN A 42 1.97 -6.70 -4.04
N SER A 43 2.73 -6.28 -3.01
CA SER A 43 2.74 -4.89 -2.53
C SER A 43 1.33 -4.37 -2.17
N LEU A 44 0.53 -5.16 -1.41
CA LEU A 44 -0.86 -4.86 -1.08
C LEU A 44 -1.06 -3.42 -0.59
N TYR A 45 -0.40 -3.00 0.48
CA TYR A 45 -0.58 -1.67 1.05
C TYR A 45 -0.20 -0.52 0.12
N PRO A 46 0.92 -0.56 -0.64
CA PRO A 46 1.17 0.41 -1.70
C PRO A 46 0.06 0.51 -2.74
N HIS A 47 -0.54 -0.63 -3.14
CA HIS A 47 -1.64 -0.64 -4.10
C HIS A 47 -2.92 -0.04 -3.52
N LEU A 48 -3.24 -0.31 -2.25
CA LEU A 48 -4.37 0.33 -1.57
C LEU A 48 -4.20 1.86 -1.48
N ILE A 49 -2.99 2.33 -1.15
CA ILE A 49 -2.67 3.76 -1.15
C ILE A 49 -2.92 4.37 -2.53
N MET A 50 -2.48 3.69 -3.60
CA MET A 50 -2.67 4.16 -4.97
C MET A 50 -4.15 4.12 -5.39
N GLN A 51 -4.86 3.05 -5.09
CA GLN A 51 -6.24 2.82 -5.51
C GLN A 51 -7.22 3.76 -4.85
N TYR A 52 -7.14 3.90 -3.53
CA TYR A 52 -8.03 4.76 -2.76
C TYR A 52 -7.55 6.22 -2.70
N ASN A 53 -6.43 6.54 -3.35
CA ASN A 53 -5.84 7.87 -3.33
C ASN A 53 -5.54 8.39 -1.91
N ILE A 54 -5.05 7.49 -1.04
CA ILE A 54 -4.79 7.79 0.38
C ILE A 54 -3.61 8.73 0.52
N SER A 55 -3.91 9.97 0.91
CA SER A 55 -2.90 11.02 1.16
C SER A 55 -3.48 12.06 2.13
N PRO A 56 -2.65 12.76 2.91
CA PRO A 56 -3.15 13.77 3.86
C PRO A 56 -3.97 14.88 3.23
N GLU A 57 -3.63 15.29 2.00
CA GLU A 57 -4.29 16.38 1.27
C GLU A 57 -5.54 15.94 0.50
N THR A 58 -5.73 14.65 0.30
CA THR A 58 -6.92 14.10 -0.37
C THR A 58 -7.96 13.59 0.60
N LEU A 59 -7.60 13.45 1.88
CA LEU A 59 -8.51 13.04 2.95
C LEU A 59 -9.56 14.13 3.19
N LEU A 60 -10.84 13.75 3.14
CA LEU A 60 -11.97 14.61 3.48
C LEU A 60 -12.23 14.60 5.00
N ASP A 61 -12.77 15.69 5.51
CA ASP A 61 -13.16 15.78 6.93
C ASP A 61 -14.42 14.96 7.23
N THR A 62 -15.21 14.67 6.19
CA THR A 62 -16.39 13.81 6.29
C THR A 62 -16.02 12.35 6.20
N ARG A 63 -16.77 11.52 6.95
CA ARG A 63 -16.65 10.04 6.90
C ARG A 63 -17.98 9.41 6.54
N HIS A 64 -17.93 8.27 5.92
CA HIS A 64 -19.13 7.45 5.74
C HIS A 64 -19.57 6.89 7.12
N PRO A 65 -20.83 7.08 7.55
CA PRO A 65 -21.24 6.84 8.94
C PRO A 65 -21.30 5.36 9.33
N SER A 66 -21.46 4.46 8.37
CA SER A 66 -21.79 3.05 8.65
C SER A 66 -20.86 2.02 7.99
N VAL A 67 -19.77 2.44 7.30
CA VAL A 67 -18.84 1.49 6.67
C VAL A 67 -18.05 0.74 7.72
N THR A 68 -18.03 -0.59 7.59
CA THR A 68 -17.16 -1.52 8.30
C THR A 68 -16.68 -2.62 7.37
N VAL A 69 -15.61 -3.32 7.73
CA VAL A 69 -15.09 -4.46 6.96
C VAL A 69 -16.19 -5.51 6.73
N ASP A 70 -16.95 -5.86 7.78
CA ASP A 70 -17.99 -6.88 7.69
C ASP A 70 -19.13 -6.49 6.77
N LYS A 71 -19.61 -5.25 6.85
CA LYS A 71 -20.68 -4.75 5.96
C LYS A 71 -20.26 -4.64 4.50
N ILE A 72 -18.98 -4.41 4.21
CA ILE A 72 -18.47 -4.46 2.84
C ILE A 72 -18.48 -5.90 2.33
N LEU A 73 -18.07 -6.86 3.15
CA LEU A 73 -17.98 -8.27 2.78
C LEU A 73 -19.38 -8.93 2.65
N SER A 74 -20.36 -8.48 3.44
CA SER A 74 -21.75 -8.94 3.36
C SER A 74 -22.60 -8.20 2.31
N GLU A 75 -21.99 -7.23 1.60
CA GLU A 75 -22.68 -6.39 0.61
C GLU A 75 -23.87 -5.57 1.19
N ASP A 76 -23.89 -5.38 2.52
CA ASP A 76 -24.96 -4.62 3.23
C ASP A 76 -24.80 -3.10 3.11
N ILE A 77 -23.95 -2.63 2.20
CA ILE A 77 -23.66 -1.21 2.03
C ILE A 77 -23.52 -0.83 0.57
N THR A 78 -24.08 0.33 0.22
CA THR A 78 -23.97 0.91 -1.12
C THR A 78 -23.10 2.17 -1.10
N PHE A 79 -22.35 2.38 -2.15
CA PHE A 79 -21.46 3.54 -2.31
C PHE A 79 -21.97 4.53 -3.38
N GLU A 80 -23.22 4.38 -3.83
CA GLU A 80 -23.77 5.18 -4.93
C GLU A 80 -23.75 6.69 -4.67
N MET A 81 -24.04 7.10 -3.43
CA MET A 81 -24.03 8.51 -3.03
C MET A 81 -22.61 9.11 -2.96
N TYR A 82 -21.58 8.27 -3.03
CA TYR A 82 -20.18 8.68 -2.83
C TYR A 82 -19.30 8.41 -4.06
N LYS A 83 -19.90 8.36 -5.27
CA LYS A 83 -19.20 8.02 -6.53
C LYS A 83 -17.99 8.90 -6.83
N ASP A 84 -18.05 10.16 -6.41
CA ASP A 84 -16.97 11.14 -6.62
C ASP A 84 -15.78 10.98 -5.67
N ASN A 85 -15.92 10.15 -4.65
CA ASN A 85 -14.90 9.91 -3.65
C ASN A 85 -14.50 8.43 -3.57
N ALA A 86 -13.30 8.17 -3.11
CA ALA A 86 -12.88 6.83 -2.72
C ALA A 86 -13.22 6.62 -1.24
N VAL A 87 -14.01 5.60 -0.91
CA VAL A 87 -14.40 5.26 0.47
C VAL A 87 -13.60 4.05 0.92
N CYS A 88 -12.86 4.17 2.02
CA CYS A 88 -12.09 3.10 2.64
C CYS A 88 -12.93 2.36 3.70
N ALA A 89 -12.46 1.18 4.09
CA ALA A 89 -13.17 0.30 5.03
C ALA A 89 -13.31 0.84 6.47
N ASN A 90 -12.62 1.92 6.82
CA ASN A 90 -12.81 2.68 8.06
C ASN A 90 -13.80 3.86 7.89
N GLY A 91 -14.47 3.97 6.75
CA GLY A 91 -15.35 5.09 6.40
C GLY A 91 -14.63 6.37 5.97
N ALA A 92 -13.31 6.44 6.01
CA ALA A 92 -12.57 7.60 5.52
C ALA A 92 -12.78 7.77 4.02
N MET A 93 -12.98 9.00 3.58
CA MET A 93 -13.21 9.34 2.18
C MET A 93 -12.06 10.17 1.62
N TYR A 94 -11.70 9.87 0.38
CA TYR A 94 -10.60 10.53 -0.33
C TYR A 94 -11.10 11.08 -1.68
N ARG A 95 -10.63 12.27 -2.02
CA ARG A 95 -10.90 12.91 -3.31
C ARG A 95 -10.35 12.09 -4.46
N LYS A 96 -11.10 12.00 -5.57
CA LYS A 96 -10.66 11.37 -6.82
C LYS A 96 -10.22 12.38 -7.88
N ASP A 97 -10.66 13.63 -7.77
CA ASP A 97 -10.39 14.69 -8.74
C ASP A 97 -8.93 15.15 -8.79
N VAL A 98 -8.19 14.99 -7.68
CA VAL A 98 -6.78 15.34 -7.58
C VAL A 98 -5.97 14.13 -7.09
N ARG A 99 -4.89 13.80 -7.81
CA ARG A 99 -3.98 12.72 -7.39
C ARG A 99 -3.14 13.16 -6.18
N GLY A 100 -3.21 12.43 -5.08
CA GLY A 100 -2.42 12.68 -3.88
C GLY A 100 -0.92 12.44 -4.11
N PHE A 101 -0.06 13.11 -3.32
CA PHE A 101 1.39 12.98 -3.49
C PHE A 101 1.90 11.59 -3.05
N LEU A 102 1.29 10.98 -2.03
CA LEU A 102 1.68 9.63 -1.61
C LEU A 102 1.35 8.58 -2.68
N PRO A 103 0.11 8.52 -3.21
CA PRO A 103 -0.21 7.65 -4.34
C PRO A 103 0.72 7.82 -5.53
N GLU A 104 1.02 9.05 -5.95
CA GLU A 104 1.94 9.30 -7.06
C GLU A 104 3.36 8.80 -6.77
N LEU A 105 3.84 9.02 -5.54
CA LEU A 105 5.15 8.53 -5.12
C LEU A 105 5.21 6.99 -5.14
N MET A 106 4.15 6.33 -4.63
CA MET A 106 4.05 4.86 -4.64
C MET A 106 4.05 4.32 -6.07
N GLU A 107 3.25 4.91 -6.94
CA GLU A 107 3.14 4.53 -8.35
C GLU A 107 4.49 4.68 -9.08
N LYS A 108 5.17 5.80 -8.90
CA LYS A 108 6.52 6.02 -9.45
C LYS A 108 7.50 4.95 -8.97
N MET A 109 7.57 4.72 -7.65
CA MET A 109 8.50 3.74 -7.08
C MET A 109 8.20 2.31 -7.57
N TYR A 110 6.91 1.96 -7.65
CA TYR A 110 6.47 0.66 -8.13
C TYR A 110 6.84 0.43 -9.59
N ASN A 111 6.54 1.39 -10.46
CA ASN A 111 6.86 1.32 -11.88
C ASN A 111 8.37 1.22 -12.13
N GLU A 112 9.17 2.02 -11.43
CA GLU A 112 10.63 1.93 -11.49
C GLU A 112 11.13 0.56 -11.00
N ARG A 113 10.56 0.01 -9.92
CA ARG A 113 10.90 -1.34 -9.44
C ARG A 113 10.62 -2.39 -10.50
N VAL A 114 9.45 -2.35 -11.14
CA VAL A 114 9.06 -3.28 -12.22
C VAL A 114 10.05 -3.23 -13.38
N ILE A 115 10.47 -2.03 -13.79
CA ILE A 115 11.46 -1.86 -14.86
C ILE A 115 12.79 -2.55 -14.50
N PHE A 116 13.33 -2.27 -13.31
CA PHE A 116 14.60 -2.86 -12.89
C PHE A 116 14.50 -4.37 -12.64
N LYS A 117 13.36 -4.87 -12.13
CA LYS A 117 13.11 -6.30 -11.99
C LYS A 117 13.08 -7.00 -13.35
N LYS A 118 12.42 -6.42 -14.37
CA LYS A 118 12.41 -6.96 -15.74
C LYS A 118 13.80 -6.97 -16.36
N ARG A 119 14.57 -5.87 -16.20
CA ARG A 119 15.96 -5.80 -16.67
C ARG A 119 16.85 -6.87 -16.03
N MET A 120 16.74 -7.06 -14.73
CA MET A 120 17.45 -8.10 -13.99
C MET A 120 17.13 -9.49 -14.54
N ILE A 121 15.85 -9.81 -14.75
CA ILE A 121 15.42 -11.12 -15.29
C ILE A 121 15.98 -11.33 -16.69
N THR A 122 15.93 -10.31 -17.55
CA THR A 122 16.50 -10.37 -18.91
C THR A 122 18.01 -10.58 -18.87
N ALA A 123 18.72 -9.88 -18.00
CA ALA A 123 20.16 -10.07 -17.82
C ALA A 123 20.52 -11.47 -17.31
N LYS A 124 19.74 -12.04 -16.37
CA LYS A 124 19.89 -13.40 -15.88
C LYS A 124 19.74 -14.43 -17.01
N LYS A 125 18.69 -14.33 -17.81
CA LYS A 125 18.46 -15.23 -18.97
C LYS A 125 19.59 -15.18 -20.01
N LYS A 126 20.21 -13.99 -20.19
CA LYS A 126 21.40 -13.85 -21.06
C LYS A 126 22.65 -14.47 -20.42
N TYR A 127 22.80 -14.28 -19.10
CA TYR A 127 23.93 -14.82 -18.35
C TYR A 127 23.94 -16.36 -18.34
N GLU A 128 22.77 -17.00 -18.25
CA GLU A 128 22.61 -18.46 -18.32
C GLU A 128 23.14 -19.02 -19.66
N LYS A 129 23.00 -18.26 -20.78
CA LYS A 129 23.47 -18.66 -22.10
C LYS A 129 24.94 -18.32 -22.34
N THR A 130 25.35 -17.15 -21.88
CA THR A 130 26.72 -16.61 -22.13
C THR A 130 27.16 -15.85 -20.88
N PRO A 131 27.80 -16.51 -19.92
CA PRO A 131 28.28 -15.87 -18.70
C PRO A 131 29.36 -14.83 -19.01
N THR A 132 29.10 -13.56 -18.60
CA THR A 132 30.08 -12.48 -18.70
C THR A 132 30.06 -11.63 -17.44
N LYS A 133 31.24 -11.08 -17.08
CA LYS A 133 31.41 -10.20 -15.90
C LYS A 133 30.55 -8.94 -15.97
N ASN A 134 30.24 -8.45 -17.19
CA ASN A 134 29.37 -7.30 -17.39
C ASN A 134 27.91 -7.63 -17.08
N LEU A 135 27.41 -8.80 -17.48
CA LEU A 135 26.06 -9.26 -17.15
C LEU A 135 25.91 -9.51 -15.64
N GLU A 136 26.93 -10.07 -14.99
CA GLU A 136 26.94 -10.24 -13.54
C GLU A 136 26.78 -8.91 -12.80
N LYS A 137 27.57 -7.88 -13.19
CA LYS A 137 27.46 -6.52 -12.64
C LYS A 137 26.08 -5.90 -12.88
N GLU A 138 25.50 -6.08 -14.07
CA GLU A 138 24.18 -5.53 -14.39
C GLU A 138 23.08 -6.23 -13.58
N ILE A 139 23.16 -7.55 -13.38
CA ILE A 139 22.25 -8.30 -12.50
C ILE A 139 22.32 -7.78 -11.08
N ALA A 140 23.51 -7.63 -10.52
CA ALA A 140 23.72 -7.12 -9.16
C ALA A 140 23.16 -5.69 -9.01
N ARG A 141 23.47 -4.80 -9.96
CA ARG A 141 22.97 -3.41 -9.98
C ARG A 141 21.46 -3.36 -10.02
N CYS A 142 20.83 -4.06 -10.96
CA CYS A 142 19.37 -4.07 -11.10
C CYS A 142 18.69 -4.70 -9.88
N ASN A 143 19.27 -5.75 -9.29
CA ASN A 143 18.78 -6.36 -8.07
C ASN A 143 18.81 -5.38 -6.88
N ASN A 144 19.91 -4.68 -6.67
CA ASN A 144 20.05 -3.70 -5.60
C ASN A 144 19.03 -2.56 -5.73
N ILE A 145 18.84 -2.02 -6.94
CA ILE A 145 17.89 -0.95 -7.17
C ILE A 145 16.44 -1.44 -6.93
N GLN A 146 16.05 -2.59 -7.51
CA GLN A 146 14.68 -3.09 -7.32
C GLN A 146 14.40 -3.45 -5.85
N MET A 147 15.41 -3.94 -5.11
CA MET A 147 15.28 -4.27 -3.70
C MET A 147 15.15 -3.00 -2.84
N ALA A 148 15.96 -1.97 -3.08
CA ALA A 148 15.85 -0.69 -2.39
C ALA A 148 14.45 -0.08 -2.58
N LYS A 149 13.89 -0.14 -3.81
CA LYS A 149 12.54 0.32 -4.08
C LYS A 149 11.46 -0.52 -3.39
N LYS A 150 11.64 -1.86 -3.33
CA LYS A 150 10.74 -2.74 -2.56
C LYS A 150 10.70 -2.34 -1.08
N ILE A 151 11.87 -2.12 -0.48
CA ILE A 151 11.98 -1.70 0.92
C ILE A 151 11.31 -0.34 1.11
N SER A 152 11.56 0.63 0.23
CA SER A 152 10.94 1.96 0.31
C SER A 152 9.42 1.92 0.20
N LEU A 153 8.86 1.10 -0.69
CA LEU A 153 7.41 0.90 -0.82
C LEU A 153 6.78 0.34 0.46
N ASN A 154 7.39 -0.67 1.06
CA ASN A 154 6.90 -1.28 2.29
C ASN A 154 7.05 -0.33 3.50
N SER A 155 8.16 0.42 3.55
CA SER A 155 8.42 1.39 4.62
C SER A 155 7.48 2.60 4.58
N ALA A 156 6.89 2.91 3.43
CA ALA A 156 5.95 4.02 3.30
C ALA A 156 4.71 3.83 4.20
N TYR A 157 4.13 2.61 4.23
CA TYR A 157 3.05 2.30 5.15
C TYR A 157 3.50 2.45 6.62
N GLY A 158 4.68 1.91 6.98
CA GLY A 158 5.23 2.06 8.32
C GLY A 158 5.42 3.53 8.73
N ALA A 159 5.82 4.39 7.78
CA ALA A 159 5.93 5.83 8.03
C ALA A 159 4.55 6.48 8.25
N ILE A 160 3.55 6.16 7.42
CA ILE A 160 2.18 6.70 7.54
C ILE A 160 1.56 6.32 8.90
N GLY A 161 1.80 5.10 9.38
CA GLY A 161 1.34 4.61 10.68
C GLY A 161 2.16 5.10 11.88
N ASN A 162 3.27 5.77 11.66
CA ASN A 162 4.13 6.24 12.74
C ASN A 162 3.68 7.61 13.26
N GLN A 163 3.34 7.69 14.54
CA GLN A 163 2.91 8.94 15.21
C GLN A 163 3.90 10.11 15.11
N TYR A 164 5.19 9.83 14.91
CA TYR A 164 6.22 10.86 14.75
C TYR A 164 6.38 11.33 13.31
N PHE A 165 5.68 10.71 12.37
CA PHE A 165 5.70 11.14 10.97
C PHE A 165 4.93 12.44 10.81
N ARG A 166 5.51 13.42 10.09
CA ARG A 166 4.90 14.75 9.96
C ARG A 166 3.52 14.75 9.31
N TYR A 167 3.26 13.79 8.46
CA TYR A 167 1.98 13.60 7.77
C TYR A 167 1.12 12.51 8.41
N TYR A 168 1.43 12.14 9.66
CA TYR A 168 0.64 11.17 10.39
C TYR A 168 -0.81 11.65 10.56
N LYS A 169 -1.74 10.81 10.13
CA LYS A 169 -3.16 10.87 10.44
C LYS A 169 -3.65 9.46 10.71
N LEU A 170 -4.24 9.22 11.87
CA LEU A 170 -4.77 7.92 12.27
C LEU A 170 -5.69 7.34 11.19
N ALA A 171 -6.59 8.17 10.65
CA ALA A 171 -7.52 7.80 9.59
C ALA A 171 -6.84 7.20 8.35
N ASN A 172 -5.65 7.71 7.95
CA ASN A 172 -4.90 7.17 6.81
C ASN A 172 -4.31 5.79 7.12
N ALA A 173 -3.81 5.58 8.33
CA ALA A 173 -3.25 4.29 8.74
C ALA A 173 -4.34 3.21 8.81
N GLU A 174 -5.47 3.53 9.45
CA GLU A 174 -6.64 2.65 9.52
C GLU A 174 -7.24 2.35 8.15
N ALA A 175 -7.33 3.34 7.27
CA ALA A 175 -7.84 3.16 5.91
C ALA A 175 -7.04 2.08 5.16
N ILE A 176 -5.71 2.08 5.30
CA ILE A 176 -4.84 1.09 4.65
C ILE A 176 -5.05 -0.30 5.26
N THR A 177 -5.02 -0.44 6.59
CA THR A 177 -5.12 -1.75 7.24
C THR A 177 -6.48 -2.38 7.09
N LEU A 178 -7.57 -1.62 7.32
CA LEU A 178 -8.94 -2.16 7.22
C LEU A 178 -9.33 -2.45 5.77
N SER A 179 -8.91 -1.64 4.79
CA SER A 179 -9.10 -1.98 3.38
C SER A 179 -8.26 -3.19 2.96
N GLY A 180 -7.10 -3.39 3.58
CA GLY A 180 -6.29 -4.61 3.43
C GLY A 180 -6.99 -5.84 4.01
N GLN A 181 -7.65 -5.71 5.15
CA GLN A 181 -8.46 -6.78 5.73
C GLN A 181 -9.60 -7.20 4.81
N VAL A 182 -10.31 -6.22 4.20
CA VAL A 182 -11.35 -6.53 3.19
C VAL A 182 -10.77 -7.35 2.05
N SER A 183 -9.63 -6.91 1.49
CA SER A 183 -9.00 -7.59 0.35
C SER A 183 -8.60 -9.04 0.69
N ILE A 184 -8.02 -9.27 1.86
CA ILE A 184 -7.58 -10.60 2.29
C ILE A 184 -8.78 -11.50 2.57
N ARG A 185 -9.77 -11.01 3.33
CA ARG A 185 -10.96 -11.79 3.69
C ARG A 185 -11.85 -12.08 2.47
N TRP A 186 -11.90 -11.18 1.50
CA TRP A 186 -12.63 -11.42 0.24
C TRP A 186 -11.99 -12.51 -0.61
N ILE A 187 -10.67 -12.65 -0.60
CA ILE A 187 -9.96 -13.72 -1.34
C ILE A 187 -10.10 -15.07 -0.61
N GLU A 188 -10.28 -15.03 0.70
CA GLU A 188 -10.42 -16.22 1.55
C GLU A 188 -11.80 -16.89 1.38
N ASN A 189 -12.86 -16.11 1.10
CA ASN A 189 -14.21 -16.61 0.85
C ASN A 189 -14.35 -17.17 -0.56
#